data_ba99faf08b7ba5d2afca8957a850eea7
#
_entry.id   ba99faf08b7ba5d2afca8957a850eea7
#
_cell.length_a   1.000
_cell.length_b   1.000
_cell.length_c   1.000
_cell.angle_alpha   90.00
_cell.angle_beta   90.00
_cell.angle_gamma   90.00
#
_symmetry.space_group_name_H-M   'P 1'
#
loop_
_entity.id
_entity.type
_entity.pdbx_description
1 polymer ?
#
loop_
_entity_poly.entity_id
_entity_poly.type
_entity_poly.pdbx_seq_one_letter_code
_entity_poly.pdbx_strand_id
1 'polypeptide(L)'
;EPHERNVAIIVAAGEIVAIMPQGTIPRGPAFFDPVLKGRWGAVKLAEACGAPVIPIGLWGTENVWPRSSRLPNLTNLLDPPTVRIRVGQPVELKHRSVDADTRRMMKAISELLPDVAREHREPSAEDLARTYPGGVVPDDMGAAAGHESDRRPGTD
;
A
#
# COMPACT_ATOMS: atom_id res chain seq x y z
N GLU A 1 21.26 -1.05 -8.99
CA GLU A 1 21.28 -0.24 -7.76
C GLU A 1 21.67 -1.09 -6.55
N PRO A 2 22.33 -0.53 -5.51
CA PRO A 2 22.82 -1.31 -4.36
C PRO A 2 21.71 -2.08 -3.63
N HIS A 3 20.51 -1.48 -3.54
CA HIS A 3 19.36 -2.08 -2.85
C HIS A 3 18.82 -3.30 -3.59
N GLU A 4 18.76 -3.28 -4.91
CA GLU A 4 18.27 -4.40 -5.71
C GLU A 4 19.20 -5.61 -5.58
N ARG A 5 20.53 -5.38 -5.54
CA ARG A 5 21.53 -6.45 -5.33
C ARG A 5 21.39 -7.11 -3.96
N ASN A 6 21.19 -6.33 -2.90
CA ASN A 6 21.03 -6.88 -1.55
C ASN A 6 19.78 -7.74 -1.45
N VAL A 7 18.67 -7.31 -2.03
CA VAL A 7 17.43 -8.09 -2.03
C VAL A 7 17.58 -9.37 -2.88
N ALA A 8 18.26 -9.29 -4.03
CA ALA A 8 18.53 -10.47 -4.85
C ALA A 8 19.35 -11.53 -4.09
N ILE A 9 20.33 -11.12 -3.29
CA ILE A 9 21.11 -12.03 -2.43
C ILE A 9 20.22 -12.69 -1.37
N ILE A 10 19.34 -11.94 -0.72
CA ILE A 10 18.42 -12.44 0.30
C ILE A 10 17.46 -13.48 -0.31
N VAL A 11 16.88 -13.18 -1.46
CA VAL A 11 15.98 -14.09 -2.17
C VAL A 11 16.72 -15.34 -2.67
N ALA A 12 17.95 -15.18 -3.18
CA ALA A 12 18.78 -16.32 -3.60
C ALA A 12 19.20 -17.24 -2.44
N ALA A 13 19.24 -16.71 -1.21
CA ALA A 13 19.42 -17.49 0.01
C ALA A 13 18.16 -18.23 0.48
N GLY A 14 17.05 -18.12 -0.24
CA GLY A 14 15.76 -18.75 0.12
C GLY A 14 14.94 -17.99 1.14
N GLU A 15 15.30 -16.74 1.43
CA GLU A 15 14.60 -15.88 2.38
C GLU A 15 13.41 -15.17 1.74
N ILE A 16 12.48 -14.73 2.59
CA ILE A 16 11.28 -13.99 2.16
C ILE A 16 11.53 -12.48 2.33
N VAL A 17 11.19 -11.72 1.30
CA VAL A 17 11.24 -10.26 1.33
C VAL A 17 9.82 -9.69 1.25
N ALA A 18 9.43 -8.94 2.27
CA ALA A 18 8.15 -8.22 2.28
C ALA A 18 8.34 -6.80 1.72
N ILE A 19 7.46 -6.40 0.79
CA ILE A 19 7.51 -5.08 0.15
C ILE A 19 6.13 -4.43 0.23
N MET A 20 6.12 -3.14 0.56
CA MET A 20 4.93 -2.28 0.46
C MET A 20 4.93 -1.61 -0.93
N PRO A 21 4.18 -2.14 -1.92
CA PRO A 21 4.34 -1.74 -3.31
C PRO A 21 3.87 -0.31 -3.62
N GLN A 22 3.09 0.31 -2.75
CA GLN A 22 2.70 1.71 -2.89
C GLN A 22 3.86 2.67 -2.56
N GLY A 23 4.82 2.25 -1.73
CA GLY A 23 5.98 3.03 -1.32
C GLY A 23 5.66 4.22 -0.41
N THR A 24 4.38 4.53 -0.23
CA THR A 24 3.87 5.58 0.65
C THR A 24 2.49 5.22 1.16
N ILE A 25 2.06 5.84 2.25
CA ILE A 25 0.67 5.78 2.71
C ILE A 25 -0.03 7.02 2.16
N PRO A 26 -1.05 6.89 1.29
CA PRO A 26 -1.82 8.03 0.79
C PRO A 26 -2.42 8.86 1.91
N ARG A 27 -2.70 10.13 1.65
CA ARG A 27 -3.33 11.07 2.59
C ARG A 27 -4.53 11.74 1.94
N GLY A 28 -5.40 12.28 2.77
CA GLY A 28 -6.58 12.99 2.28
C GLY A 28 -7.45 12.13 1.38
N PRO A 29 -8.05 12.70 0.33
CA PRO A 29 -8.94 11.96 -0.58
C PRO A 29 -8.26 10.76 -1.25
N ALA A 30 -6.95 10.82 -1.51
CA ALA A 30 -6.20 9.73 -2.14
C ALA A 30 -6.12 8.45 -1.27
N PHE A 31 -6.32 8.56 0.05
CA PHE A 31 -6.41 7.41 0.94
C PHE A 31 -7.67 6.56 0.67
N PHE A 32 -8.73 7.20 0.19
CA PHE A 32 -10.03 6.59 -0.10
C PHE A 32 -10.22 6.23 -1.58
N ASP A 33 -9.15 6.39 -2.40
CA ASP A 33 -9.19 5.98 -3.81
C ASP A 33 -9.33 4.45 -3.89
N PRO A 34 -10.40 3.91 -4.49
CA PRO A 34 -10.60 2.47 -4.63
C PRO A 34 -9.56 1.81 -5.54
N VAL A 35 -8.86 2.59 -6.36
CA VAL A 35 -7.82 2.09 -7.25
C VAL A 35 -6.45 2.21 -6.58
N LEU A 36 -5.91 1.06 -6.16
CA LEU A 36 -4.58 1.02 -5.59
C LEU A 36 -3.50 1.32 -6.64
N LYS A 37 -2.68 2.33 -6.37
CA LYS A 37 -1.53 2.69 -7.23
C LYS A 37 -0.26 2.09 -6.64
N GLY A 38 0.53 1.41 -7.47
CA GLY A 38 1.82 0.81 -7.08
C GLY A 38 2.99 1.46 -7.79
N ARG A 39 4.17 1.35 -7.18
CA ARG A 39 5.45 1.72 -7.78
C ARG A 39 6.09 0.51 -8.46
N TRP A 40 6.94 0.75 -9.43
CA TRP A 40 7.58 -0.28 -10.24
C TRP A 40 8.60 -1.14 -9.47
N GLY A 41 9.12 -0.65 -8.34
CA GLY A 41 10.20 -1.30 -7.60
C GLY A 41 9.95 -2.76 -7.26
N ALA A 42 8.75 -3.11 -6.81
CA ALA A 42 8.41 -4.50 -6.46
C ALA A 42 8.45 -5.43 -7.68
N VAL A 43 7.92 -4.97 -8.82
CA VAL A 43 7.93 -5.77 -10.07
C VAL A 43 9.32 -5.90 -10.64
N LYS A 44 10.09 -4.79 -10.71
CA LYS A 44 11.49 -4.84 -11.17
C LYS A 44 12.34 -5.77 -10.33
N LEU A 45 12.12 -5.77 -9.01
CA LEU A 45 12.83 -6.64 -8.11
C LEU A 45 12.47 -8.11 -8.32
N ALA A 46 11.19 -8.42 -8.44
CA ALA A 46 10.72 -9.78 -8.72
C ALA A 46 11.28 -10.29 -10.06
N GLU A 47 11.31 -9.43 -11.09
CA GLU A 47 11.90 -9.75 -12.39
C GLU A 47 13.42 -10.03 -12.28
N ALA A 48 14.15 -9.18 -11.55
CA ALA A 48 15.60 -9.34 -11.38
C ALA A 48 15.97 -10.59 -10.58
N CYS A 49 15.11 -11.05 -9.65
CA CYS A 49 15.35 -12.21 -8.80
C CYS A 49 14.72 -13.49 -9.32
N GLY A 50 13.81 -13.43 -10.29
CA GLY A 50 12.99 -14.57 -10.72
C GLY A 50 12.08 -15.10 -9.61
N ALA A 51 11.81 -14.30 -8.58
CA ALA A 51 11.06 -14.72 -7.40
C ALA A 51 9.54 -14.63 -7.64
N PRO A 52 8.75 -15.58 -7.10
CA PRO A 52 7.30 -15.49 -7.15
C PRO A 52 6.79 -14.32 -6.30
N VAL A 53 5.79 -13.60 -6.81
CA VAL A 53 5.14 -12.50 -6.10
C VAL A 53 3.85 -13.01 -5.47
N ILE A 54 3.80 -13.03 -4.15
CA ILE A 54 2.63 -13.42 -3.37
C ILE A 54 1.91 -12.16 -2.88
N PRO A 55 0.68 -11.87 -3.34
CA PRO A 55 -0.06 -10.72 -2.88
C PRO A 55 -0.61 -10.95 -1.48
N ILE A 56 -0.50 -9.93 -0.62
CA ILE A 56 -1.06 -9.94 0.73
C ILE A 56 -1.95 -8.72 0.88
N GLY A 57 -3.22 -8.94 1.17
CA GLY A 57 -4.18 -7.92 1.54
C GLY A 57 -4.19 -7.73 3.06
N LEU A 58 -3.97 -6.50 3.50
CA LEU A 58 -3.99 -6.09 4.90
C LEU A 58 -5.04 -5.01 5.10
N TRP A 59 -5.98 -5.21 6.04
CA TRP A 59 -7.11 -4.30 6.27
C TRP A 59 -7.38 -4.08 7.76
N GLY A 60 -7.67 -2.84 8.14
CA GLY A 60 -8.06 -2.51 9.52
C GLY A 60 -6.91 -2.05 10.42
N THR A 61 -5.69 -1.95 9.91
CA THR A 61 -4.53 -1.47 10.67
C THR A 61 -4.69 -0.03 11.15
N GLU A 62 -5.41 0.79 10.38
CA GLU A 62 -5.74 2.18 10.71
C GLU A 62 -6.62 2.31 11.95
N ASN A 63 -7.35 1.26 12.33
CA ASN A 63 -8.14 1.23 13.55
C ASN A 63 -7.28 0.90 14.78
N VAL A 64 -6.17 0.17 14.58
CA VAL A 64 -5.19 -0.09 15.63
C VAL A 64 -4.31 1.12 15.88
N TRP A 65 -3.82 1.72 14.80
CA TRP A 65 -2.95 2.89 14.90
C TRP A 65 -3.31 3.92 13.83
N PRO A 66 -4.32 4.75 14.08
CA PRO A 66 -4.65 5.83 13.17
C PRO A 66 -3.49 6.84 13.11
N ARG A 67 -3.22 7.35 11.93
CA ARG A 67 -2.12 8.29 11.68
C ARG A 67 -2.25 9.59 12.47
N SER A 68 -3.46 9.96 12.83
CA SER A 68 -3.77 11.10 13.69
C SER A 68 -3.35 10.90 15.14
N SER A 69 -3.08 9.66 15.57
CA SER A 69 -2.70 9.34 16.95
C SER A 69 -1.19 9.09 17.09
N ARG A 70 -0.62 9.56 18.21
CA ARG A 70 0.78 9.29 18.58
C ARG A 70 0.97 7.88 19.13
N LEU A 71 -0.08 7.28 19.68
CA LEU A 71 -0.04 5.95 20.31
C LEU A 71 -1.07 5.03 19.65
N PRO A 72 -0.77 3.73 19.55
CA PRO A 72 -1.74 2.76 19.08
C PRO A 72 -2.90 2.61 20.08
N ASN A 73 -4.07 2.23 19.57
CA ASN A 73 -5.26 1.96 20.37
C ASN A 73 -5.16 0.55 20.98
N LEU A 74 -4.41 0.43 22.05
CA LEU A 74 -4.21 -0.83 22.80
C LEU A 74 -5.10 -0.94 24.04
N THR A 75 -5.85 0.11 24.37
CA THR A 75 -6.64 0.20 25.62
C THR A 75 -8.09 -0.23 25.45
N ASN A 76 -8.58 -0.37 24.23
CA ASN A 76 -9.94 -0.82 23.96
C ASN A 76 -10.05 -2.36 24.06
N LEU A 77 -10.09 -2.87 25.27
CA LEU A 77 -10.19 -4.31 25.56
C LEU A 77 -11.61 -4.86 25.38
N LEU A 78 -12.63 -3.99 25.40
CA LEU A 78 -14.03 -4.40 25.26
C LEU A 78 -14.44 -4.56 23.80
N ASP A 79 -13.85 -3.77 22.89
CA ASP A 79 -14.07 -3.84 21.46
C ASP A 79 -12.73 -3.63 20.73
N PRO A 80 -11.86 -4.65 20.72
CA PRO A 80 -10.53 -4.51 20.13
C PRO A 80 -10.62 -4.37 18.61
N PRO A 81 -9.81 -3.49 18.00
CA PRO A 81 -9.79 -3.32 16.56
C PRO A 81 -9.33 -4.59 15.85
N THR A 82 -10.08 -5.00 14.85
CA THR A 82 -9.78 -6.21 14.07
C THR A 82 -8.92 -5.89 12.85
N VAL A 83 -7.77 -6.58 12.76
CA VAL A 83 -6.93 -6.57 11.56
C VAL A 83 -7.17 -7.87 10.79
N ARG A 84 -7.43 -7.74 9.50
CA ARG A 84 -7.63 -8.88 8.59
C ARG A 84 -6.43 -8.99 7.65
N ILE A 85 -5.88 -10.20 7.55
CA ILE A 85 -4.80 -10.53 6.62
C ILE A 85 -5.30 -11.63 5.70
N ARG A 86 -5.16 -11.43 4.38
CA ARG A 86 -5.45 -12.45 3.38
C ARG A 86 -4.24 -12.62 2.48
N VAL A 87 -3.86 -13.86 2.21
CA VAL A 87 -2.77 -14.22 1.31
C VAL A 87 -3.38 -14.81 0.05
N GLY A 88 -2.98 -14.31 -1.11
CA GLY A 88 -3.48 -14.76 -2.40
C GLY A 88 -2.56 -15.78 -3.06
N GLN A 89 -2.95 -16.19 -4.27
CA GLN A 89 -2.12 -17.05 -5.11
C GLN A 89 -0.99 -16.23 -5.76
N PRO A 90 0.12 -16.86 -6.16
CA PRO A 90 1.19 -16.18 -6.88
C PRO A 90 0.67 -15.40 -8.09
N VAL A 91 1.11 -14.15 -8.24
CA VAL A 91 0.77 -13.31 -9.37
C VAL A 91 1.65 -13.66 -10.56
N GLU A 92 1.04 -14.04 -11.68
CA GLU A 92 1.77 -14.27 -12.91
C GLU A 92 2.18 -12.94 -13.56
N LEU A 93 3.45 -12.57 -13.42
CA LEU A 93 4.03 -11.44 -14.13
C LEU A 93 4.34 -11.82 -15.58
N LYS A 94 4.03 -10.94 -16.52
CA LYS A 94 4.23 -11.21 -17.97
C LYS A 94 5.58 -10.76 -18.50
N HIS A 95 6.29 -9.92 -17.73
CA HIS A 95 7.62 -9.37 -18.07
C HIS A 95 7.68 -8.66 -19.42
N ARG A 96 6.54 -8.12 -19.89
CA ARG A 96 6.44 -7.35 -21.14
C ARG A 96 6.35 -5.84 -20.89
N SER A 97 5.80 -5.44 -19.76
CA SER A 97 5.63 -4.06 -19.34
C SER A 97 5.56 -4.01 -17.82
N VAL A 98 6.54 -3.34 -17.24
CA VAL A 98 6.61 -3.14 -15.77
C VAL A 98 5.33 -2.48 -15.25
N ASP A 99 4.80 -1.51 -15.99
CA ASP A 99 3.58 -0.81 -15.62
C ASP A 99 2.33 -1.74 -15.65
N ALA A 100 2.21 -2.57 -16.68
CA ALA A 100 1.12 -3.55 -16.76
C ALA A 100 1.22 -4.61 -15.66
N ASP A 101 2.42 -5.06 -15.33
CA ASP A 101 2.65 -6.03 -14.27
C ASP A 101 2.44 -5.41 -12.89
N THR A 102 2.80 -4.13 -12.69
CA THR A 102 2.48 -3.37 -11.47
C THR A 102 0.96 -3.27 -11.28
N ARG A 103 0.21 -2.90 -12.31
CA ARG A 103 -1.27 -2.89 -12.22
C ARG A 103 -1.84 -4.27 -11.91
N ARG A 104 -1.30 -5.34 -12.49
CA ARG A 104 -1.72 -6.72 -12.22
C ARG A 104 -1.49 -7.11 -10.76
N MET A 105 -0.32 -6.80 -10.24
CA MET A 105 0.04 -7.02 -8.84
C MET A 105 -0.89 -6.23 -7.90
N MET A 106 -1.11 -4.94 -8.16
CA MET A 106 -1.98 -4.10 -7.33
C MET A 106 -3.44 -4.55 -7.38
N LYS A 107 -3.92 -5.01 -8.54
CA LYS A 107 -5.25 -5.61 -8.67
C LYS A 107 -5.37 -6.86 -7.81
N ALA A 108 -4.39 -7.76 -7.85
CA ALA A 108 -4.39 -8.97 -7.03
C ALA A 108 -4.43 -8.65 -5.53
N ILE A 109 -3.74 -7.60 -5.07
CA ILE A 109 -3.83 -7.13 -3.68
C ILE A 109 -5.23 -6.58 -3.39
N SER A 110 -5.79 -5.75 -4.29
CA SER A 110 -7.11 -5.16 -4.12
C SER A 110 -8.22 -6.23 -4.00
N GLU A 111 -8.12 -7.33 -4.74
CA GLU A 111 -9.07 -8.44 -4.68
C GLU A 111 -9.06 -9.20 -3.34
N LEU A 112 -7.99 -9.07 -2.56
CA LEU A 112 -7.89 -9.65 -1.21
C LEU A 112 -8.49 -8.75 -0.13
N LEU A 113 -8.73 -7.47 -0.43
CA LEU A 113 -9.35 -6.53 0.48
C LEU A 113 -10.87 -6.73 0.51
N PRO A 114 -11.56 -6.29 1.58
CA PRO A 114 -13.03 -6.33 1.62
C PRO A 114 -13.65 -5.43 0.55
N ASP A 115 -14.89 -5.69 0.17
CA ASP A 115 -15.58 -4.98 -0.91
C ASP A 115 -15.63 -3.47 -0.66
N VAL A 116 -15.83 -3.05 0.58
CA VAL A 116 -15.81 -1.63 0.98
C VAL A 116 -14.52 -0.89 0.60
N ALA A 117 -13.39 -1.60 0.46
CA ALA A 117 -12.12 -1.01 0.02
C ALA A 117 -12.11 -0.67 -1.47
N ARG A 118 -13.03 -1.23 -2.24
CA ARG A 118 -13.15 -1.05 -3.69
C ARG A 118 -14.33 -0.14 -4.08
N GLU A 119 -15.11 0.28 -3.09
CA GLU A 119 -16.23 1.18 -3.28
C GLU A 119 -15.76 2.64 -3.26
N HIS A 120 -16.25 3.43 -4.20
CA HIS A 120 -16.01 4.86 -4.14
C HIS A 120 -16.90 5.46 -3.05
N ARG A 121 -16.30 6.18 -2.12
CA ARG A 121 -17.00 6.93 -1.10
C ARG A 121 -16.39 8.33 -0.94
N GLU A 122 -17.23 9.31 -0.68
CA GLU A 122 -16.75 10.62 -0.26
C GLU A 122 -16.43 10.58 1.25
N PRO A 123 -15.17 10.86 1.64
CA PRO A 123 -14.79 10.86 3.04
C PRO A 123 -15.36 12.07 3.77
N SER A 124 -15.77 11.87 5.02
CA SER A 124 -16.13 12.97 5.91
C SER A 124 -14.89 13.80 6.31
N ALA A 125 -15.09 14.98 6.89
CA ALA A 125 -13.99 15.79 7.42
C ALA A 125 -13.20 15.05 8.52
N GLU A 126 -13.88 14.24 9.34
CA GLU A 126 -13.24 13.39 10.35
C GLU A 126 -12.40 12.28 9.71
N ASP A 127 -12.93 11.60 8.68
CA ASP A 127 -12.19 10.59 7.93
C ASP A 127 -10.90 11.20 7.34
N LEU A 128 -11.00 12.38 6.73
CA LEU A 128 -9.84 13.09 6.17
C LEU A 128 -8.80 13.42 7.25
N ALA A 129 -9.22 13.96 8.39
CA ALA A 129 -8.34 14.30 9.50
C ALA A 129 -7.57 13.06 9.99
N ARG A 130 -8.19 11.88 10.05
CA ARG A 130 -7.53 10.62 10.46
C ARG A 130 -6.38 10.19 9.54
N THR A 131 -6.32 10.67 8.31
CA THR A 131 -5.24 10.35 7.35
C THR A 131 -3.99 11.21 7.53
N TYR A 132 -4.08 12.30 8.31
CA TYR A 132 -2.97 13.22 8.53
C TYR A 132 -2.32 13.04 9.91
N PRO A 133 -1.00 13.26 10.03
CA PRO A 133 -0.32 13.26 11.32
C PRO A 133 -0.91 14.30 12.27
N GLY A 134 -1.27 13.86 13.50
CA GLY A 134 -1.89 14.72 14.49
C GLY A 134 -3.32 15.19 14.16
N GLY A 135 -3.94 14.66 13.11
CA GLY A 135 -5.31 15.01 12.71
C GLY A 135 -5.45 16.39 12.09
N VAL A 136 -4.34 17.05 11.72
CA VAL A 136 -4.34 18.39 11.13
C VAL A 136 -4.37 18.27 9.61
N VAL A 137 -5.49 18.68 9.02
CA VAL A 137 -5.65 18.74 7.56
C VAL A 137 -5.06 20.06 7.08
N PRO A 138 -4.10 20.04 6.12
CA PRO A 138 -3.53 21.27 5.56
C PRO A 138 -4.59 22.10 4.80
N ASP A 139 -4.50 23.42 4.89
CA ASP A 139 -5.43 24.35 4.19
C ASP A 139 -5.29 24.27 2.66
N ASP A 140 -4.12 23.77 2.17
CA ASP A 140 -3.79 23.62 0.75
C ASP A 140 -4.00 22.20 0.22
N MET A 141 -5.07 21.53 0.64
CA MET A 141 -5.38 20.14 0.26
C MET A 141 -5.23 19.84 -1.24
N GLY A 142 -5.40 20.83 -2.12
CA GLY A 142 -5.22 20.68 -3.57
C GLY A 142 -3.76 20.50 -4.02
N ALA A 143 -2.80 21.13 -3.33
CA ALA A 143 -1.39 21.06 -3.69
C ALA A 143 -0.68 19.85 -3.07
N ALA A 144 -1.01 19.50 -1.82
CA ALA A 144 -0.39 18.38 -1.12
C ALA A 144 -0.87 16.99 -1.60
N ALA A 145 -2.14 16.89 -1.99
CA ALA A 145 -2.70 15.63 -2.53
C ALA A 145 -2.11 15.29 -3.91
N GLY A 146 -1.81 16.30 -4.75
CA GLY A 146 -1.20 16.11 -6.07
C GLY A 146 0.26 15.63 -5.99
N HIS A 147 1.03 16.11 -5.03
CA HIS A 147 2.47 15.83 -4.99
C HIS A 147 2.86 14.39 -4.62
N GLU A 148 2.07 13.71 -3.81
CA GLU A 148 2.41 12.35 -3.34
C GLU A 148 1.73 11.25 -4.16
N SER A 149 0.54 11.53 -4.71
CA SER A 149 -0.18 10.58 -5.59
C SER A 149 0.28 10.64 -7.05
N ASP A 150 0.89 11.76 -7.46
CA ASP A 150 1.27 12.02 -8.86
C ASP A 150 2.77 11.76 -9.14
N ARG A 151 3.51 11.22 -8.18
CA ARG A 151 4.83 10.68 -8.46
C ARG A 151 4.70 9.51 -9.42
N ARG A 152 5.02 9.76 -10.65
CA ARG A 152 5.06 8.73 -11.69
C ARG A 152 5.97 7.59 -11.23
N PRO A 153 5.56 6.34 -11.40
CA PRO A 153 6.43 5.21 -11.16
C PRO A 153 7.74 5.42 -11.94
N GLY A 154 8.90 5.40 -11.26
CA GLY A 154 10.21 5.48 -11.90
C GLY A 154 10.84 6.87 -12.04
N THR A 155 10.35 7.90 -11.36
CA THR A 155 10.97 9.25 -11.32
C THR A 155 11.75 9.54 -10.03
N ASP A 156 12.26 8.53 -9.37
CA ASP A 156 13.21 8.69 -8.24
C ASP A 156 14.64 8.62 -8.74
#